data_7f0d153a3bad8892df5e1eecc86b31c9
#
_entry.id   7f0d153a3bad8892df5e1eecc86b31c9
#
_cell.length_a   1.000
_cell.length_b   1.000
_cell.length_c   1.000
_cell.angle_alpha   90.00
_cell.angle_beta   90.00
_cell.angle_gamma   90.00
#
_symmetry.space_group_name_H-M   'P 1'
#
loop_
_entity.id
_entity.type
_entity.pdbx_description
1 polymer ?
#
loop_
_entity_poly.entity_id
_entity_poly.type
_entity_poly.pdbx_seq_one_letter_code
_entity_poly.pdbx_strand_id
1 'polypeptide(L)'
;MTQDTIGGADYANRLVALQTARWKRWLGVQVPFRWNLRRLAPGFTLDVGCGIGRNLLHLRGHGVGIDTNGHCVRVARARGLVAFTPEEFAESMYNRPGYFDAILLAHVAEHLAEGDTIGLIRRYSLLVRPQGQLILICPQEAGFASDPSHVEFMDIERLARIASHTGFPPERSFSFPFPRWAGRLFTYNEFVLVGRKPAGSGRQAGQPE
;
A
#
# COMPACT_ATOMS: atom_id res chain seq x y z
N MET A 1 -26.69 0.09 13.36
CA MET A 1 -26.48 1.12 14.36
C MET A 1 -25.08 0.97 14.93
N THR A 2 -24.14 1.58 14.30
CA THR A 2 -23.11 2.53 14.75
C THR A 2 -22.22 2.05 15.91
N GLN A 3 -21.21 1.19 15.59
CA GLN A 3 -19.99 1.00 16.40
C GLN A 3 -18.76 1.71 15.83
N ASP A 4 -18.88 2.48 14.75
CA ASP A 4 -17.73 2.89 13.92
C ASP A 4 -17.17 4.29 14.20
N THR A 5 -17.76 5.08 15.12
CA THR A 5 -17.40 6.50 15.17
C THR A 5 -16.36 6.87 16.22
N ILE A 6 -16.21 6.09 17.29
CA ILE A 6 -15.25 6.39 18.37
C ILE A 6 -13.87 5.80 18.09
N GLY A 7 -13.79 4.59 17.53
CA GLY A 7 -12.52 3.93 17.21
C GLY A 7 -11.73 4.58 16.07
N GLY A 8 -12.42 5.19 15.10
CA GLY A 8 -11.79 5.77 13.92
C GLY A 8 -10.97 7.03 14.19
N ALA A 9 -11.46 7.93 15.05
CA ALA A 9 -10.75 9.14 15.42
C ALA A 9 -9.53 8.84 16.31
N ASP A 10 -9.67 7.89 17.23
CA ASP A 10 -8.58 7.46 18.13
C ASP A 10 -7.45 6.78 17.35
N TYR A 11 -7.77 5.96 16.36
CA TYR A 11 -6.79 5.35 15.46
C TYR A 11 -6.00 6.41 14.67
N ALA A 12 -6.68 7.37 14.05
CA ALA A 12 -6.02 8.43 13.30
C ALA A 12 -5.20 9.35 14.21
N ASN A 13 -5.69 9.69 15.41
CA ASN A 13 -4.93 10.46 16.40
C ASN A 13 -3.68 9.71 16.86
N ARG A 14 -3.76 8.39 17.05
CA ARG A 14 -2.61 7.53 17.34
C ARG A 14 -1.60 7.56 16.20
N LEU A 15 -2.03 7.46 14.94
CA LEU A 15 -1.16 7.57 13.77
C LEU A 15 -0.47 8.94 13.70
N VAL A 16 -1.21 10.03 13.95
CA VAL A 16 -0.64 11.38 14.01
C VAL A 16 0.40 11.47 15.12
N ALA A 17 0.10 11.01 16.33
CA ALA A 17 1.02 11.02 17.47
C ALA A 17 2.30 10.22 17.18
N LEU A 18 2.18 9.04 16.57
CA LEU A 18 3.32 8.21 16.17
C LEU A 18 4.20 8.86 15.11
N GLN A 19 3.61 9.62 14.17
CA GLN A 19 4.38 10.34 13.14
C GLN A 19 4.99 11.64 13.63
N THR A 20 4.34 12.31 14.61
CA THR A 20 4.80 13.60 15.15
C THR A 20 5.75 13.46 16.34
N ALA A 21 6.03 12.26 16.83
CA ALA A 21 6.99 12.02 17.91
C ALA A 21 8.35 12.65 17.53
N ARG A 22 8.69 13.76 18.19
CA ARG A 22 9.84 14.64 17.83
C ARG A 22 11.18 13.91 17.74
N TRP A 23 11.41 12.89 18.59
CA TRP A 23 12.63 12.09 18.58
C TRP A 23 12.76 11.21 17.32
N LYS A 24 11.64 10.63 16.81
CA LYS A 24 11.63 9.85 15.56
C LYS A 24 11.95 10.72 14.34
N ARG A 25 11.49 11.98 14.36
CA ARG A 25 11.79 12.97 13.32
C ARG A 25 13.26 13.41 13.38
N TRP A 26 13.82 13.56 14.59
CA TRP A 26 15.20 13.95 14.80
C TRP A 26 16.19 12.86 14.38
N LEU A 27 15.87 11.58 14.63
CA LEU A 27 16.69 10.43 14.24
C LEU A 27 16.51 10.03 12.76
N GLY A 28 15.65 10.71 12.01
CA GLY A 28 15.42 10.41 10.59
C GLY A 28 14.91 8.99 10.31
N VAL A 29 14.24 8.34 11.29
CA VAL A 29 13.76 6.94 11.21
C VAL A 29 12.99 6.65 9.92
N GLN A 30 12.31 7.66 9.36
CA GLN A 30 11.54 7.50 8.12
C GLN A 30 12.38 7.65 6.84
N VAL A 31 13.63 8.10 6.94
CA VAL A 31 14.50 8.34 5.78
C VAL A 31 14.77 7.08 4.98
N PRO A 32 15.13 5.93 5.59
CA PRO A 32 15.32 4.69 4.85
C PRO A 32 14.05 4.26 4.09
N PHE A 33 12.87 4.26 4.75
CA PHE A 33 11.59 3.84 4.16
C PHE A 33 11.18 4.75 2.99
N ARG A 34 11.33 6.07 3.16
CA ARG A 34 11.14 7.04 2.09
C ARG A 34 12.07 6.79 0.90
N TRP A 35 13.35 6.52 1.18
CA TRP A 35 14.33 6.21 0.15
C TRP A 35 13.97 4.90 -0.58
N ASN A 36 13.63 3.85 0.18
CA ASN A 36 13.21 2.57 -0.40
C ASN A 36 12.02 2.74 -1.32
N LEU A 37 10.94 3.39 -0.85
CA LEU A 37 9.73 3.58 -1.65
C LEU A 37 10.03 4.37 -2.95
N ARG A 38 10.87 5.42 -2.86
CA ARG A 38 11.28 6.17 -4.06
C ARG A 38 12.15 5.37 -5.01
N ARG A 39 13.03 4.51 -4.48
CA ARG A 39 13.88 3.63 -5.28
C ARG A 39 13.07 2.59 -6.08
N LEU A 40 11.90 2.21 -5.59
CA LEU A 40 10.98 1.36 -6.33
C LEU A 40 10.42 2.05 -7.59
N ALA A 41 10.55 3.37 -7.67
CA ALA A 41 10.10 4.19 -8.79
C ALA A 41 8.66 3.90 -9.25
N PRO A 42 7.68 3.95 -8.34
CA PRO A 42 6.34 3.46 -8.62
C PRO A 42 5.56 4.34 -9.62
N GLY A 43 6.06 5.49 -10.01
CA GLY A 43 5.33 6.43 -10.87
C GLY A 43 4.13 7.06 -10.15
N PHE A 44 3.06 7.35 -10.89
CA PHE A 44 1.80 7.85 -10.31
C PHE A 44 1.06 6.71 -9.62
N THR A 45 0.98 6.76 -8.30
CA THR A 45 0.65 5.62 -7.45
C THR A 45 -0.74 5.73 -6.84
N LEU A 46 -1.48 4.62 -6.81
CA LEU A 46 -2.66 4.44 -5.98
C LEU A 46 -2.23 3.78 -4.65
N ASP A 47 -2.27 4.54 -3.55
CA ASP A 47 -1.94 4.08 -2.19
C ASP A 47 -3.22 3.60 -1.50
N VAL A 48 -3.44 2.28 -1.48
CA VAL A 48 -4.63 1.65 -0.90
C VAL A 48 -4.38 1.35 0.57
N GLY A 49 -5.23 1.88 1.45
CA GLY A 49 -5.00 1.95 2.89
C GLY A 49 -3.99 3.05 3.24
N CYS A 50 -4.13 4.23 2.63
CA CYS A 50 -3.16 5.31 2.74
C CYS A 50 -3.04 5.92 4.14
N GLY A 51 -4.00 5.65 5.04
CA GLY A 51 -4.08 6.28 6.34
C GLY A 51 -4.05 7.80 6.23
N ILE A 52 -3.22 8.42 7.03
CA ILE A 52 -3.02 9.88 7.03
C ILE A 52 -2.03 10.36 5.94
N GLY A 53 -1.78 9.55 4.91
CA GLY A 53 -1.01 9.90 3.71
C GLY A 53 0.51 9.82 3.86
N ARG A 54 1.06 8.98 4.76
CA ARG A 54 2.50 8.87 4.98
C ARG A 54 3.27 8.52 3.70
N ASN A 55 2.81 7.50 2.97
CA ASN A 55 3.48 7.06 1.74
C ASN A 55 3.35 8.08 0.62
N LEU A 56 2.20 8.74 0.51
CA LEU A 56 2.02 9.84 -0.44
C LEU A 56 2.98 11.01 -0.17
N LEU A 57 3.23 11.35 1.11
CA LEU A 57 4.28 12.34 1.47
C LEU A 57 5.66 11.84 1.06
N HIS A 58 5.97 10.56 1.24
CA HIS A 58 7.23 9.96 0.78
C HIS A 58 7.38 10.07 -0.75
N LEU A 59 6.28 9.95 -1.50
CA LEU A 59 6.20 10.12 -2.96
C LEU A 59 6.03 11.59 -3.39
N ARG A 60 6.12 12.56 -2.47
CA ARG A 60 5.95 14.01 -2.76
C ARG A 60 4.57 14.36 -3.35
N GLY A 61 3.53 13.65 -2.95
CA GLY A 61 2.18 13.82 -3.46
C GLY A 61 1.95 13.23 -4.87
N HIS A 62 2.90 12.48 -5.42
CA HIS A 62 2.77 11.86 -6.74
C HIS A 62 1.93 10.59 -6.68
N GLY A 63 0.63 10.75 -6.43
CA GLY A 63 -0.33 9.67 -6.31
C GLY A 63 -1.63 10.09 -5.65
N VAL A 64 -2.51 9.10 -5.49
CA VAL A 64 -3.84 9.23 -4.89
C VAL A 64 -3.97 8.19 -3.78
N GLY A 65 -4.53 8.57 -2.64
CA GLY A 65 -4.79 7.65 -1.53
C GLY A 65 -6.24 7.22 -1.45
N ILE A 66 -6.46 6.00 -1.00
CA ILE A 66 -7.77 5.50 -0.59
C ILE A 66 -7.66 4.97 0.84
N ASP A 67 -8.60 5.34 1.69
CA ASP A 67 -8.71 4.77 3.04
C ASP A 67 -10.18 4.70 3.48
N THR A 68 -10.56 3.61 4.15
CA THR A 68 -11.93 3.42 4.67
C THR A 68 -12.23 4.34 5.84
N ASN A 69 -11.19 4.83 6.52
CA ASN A 69 -11.31 5.77 7.62
C ASN A 69 -11.39 7.22 7.12
N GLY A 70 -12.59 7.78 7.05
CA GLY A 70 -12.83 9.16 6.60
C GLY A 70 -12.08 10.22 7.42
N HIS A 71 -11.72 9.95 8.71
CA HIS A 71 -10.89 10.87 9.47
C HIS A 71 -9.44 10.87 8.96
N CYS A 72 -8.88 9.68 8.65
CA CYS A 72 -7.58 9.57 8.00
C CYS A 72 -7.53 10.33 6.67
N VAL A 73 -8.57 10.18 5.85
CA VAL A 73 -8.71 10.91 4.57
C VAL A 73 -8.71 12.43 4.79
N ARG A 74 -9.48 12.94 5.76
CA ARG A 74 -9.46 14.38 6.09
C ARG A 74 -8.08 14.87 6.52
N VAL A 75 -7.36 14.10 7.33
CA VAL A 75 -5.97 14.44 7.75
C VAL A 75 -5.02 14.45 6.54
N ALA A 76 -5.12 13.46 5.65
CA ALA A 76 -4.31 13.42 4.43
C ALA A 76 -4.58 14.66 3.55
N ARG A 77 -5.84 15.02 3.34
CA ARG A 77 -6.25 16.23 2.59
C ARG A 77 -5.73 17.52 3.24
N ALA A 78 -5.79 17.62 4.56
CA ALA A 78 -5.26 18.78 5.30
C ALA A 78 -3.73 18.93 5.14
N ARG A 79 -3.04 17.88 4.71
CA ARG A 79 -1.60 17.88 4.36
C ARG A 79 -1.33 18.20 2.88
N GLY A 80 -2.36 18.60 2.13
CA GLY A 80 -2.26 18.90 0.70
C GLY A 80 -2.20 17.67 -0.20
N LEU A 81 -2.61 16.49 0.29
CA LEU A 81 -2.61 15.25 -0.48
C LEU A 81 -3.98 14.99 -1.11
N VAL A 82 -4.00 14.27 -2.23
CA VAL A 82 -5.21 13.78 -2.86
C VAL A 82 -5.56 12.43 -2.23
N ALA A 83 -6.68 12.37 -1.51
CA ALA A 83 -7.14 11.16 -0.84
C ALA A 83 -8.67 11.09 -0.80
N PHE A 84 -9.23 9.88 -0.79
CA PHE A 84 -10.66 9.60 -0.89
C PHE A 84 -11.06 8.45 0.03
N THR A 85 -12.34 8.41 0.43
CA THR A 85 -12.94 7.15 0.84
C THR A 85 -13.19 6.26 -0.38
N PRO A 86 -13.44 4.94 -0.24
CA PRO A 86 -13.77 4.09 -1.38
C PRO A 86 -14.95 4.58 -2.19
N GLU A 87 -15.98 5.13 -1.54
CA GLU A 87 -17.20 5.66 -2.16
C GLU A 87 -16.88 6.93 -2.96
N GLU A 88 -16.18 7.88 -2.35
CA GLU A 88 -15.75 9.11 -3.04
C GLU A 88 -14.82 8.81 -4.22
N PHE A 89 -13.92 7.80 -4.05
CA PHE A 89 -13.01 7.41 -5.12
C PHE A 89 -13.76 6.83 -6.32
N ALA A 90 -14.83 6.06 -6.09
CA ALA A 90 -15.64 5.49 -7.16
C ALA A 90 -16.19 6.55 -8.11
N GLU A 91 -16.53 7.73 -7.59
CA GLU A 91 -17.07 8.88 -8.35
C GLU A 91 -15.95 9.84 -8.83
N SER A 92 -14.70 9.56 -8.51
CA SER A 92 -13.60 10.48 -8.82
C SER A 92 -13.11 10.32 -10.27
N MET A 93 -12.49 11.37 -10.78
CA MET A 93 -11.82 11.37 -12.09
C MET A 93 -10.66 10.36 -12.16
N TYR A 94 -10.18 9.85 -11.04
CA TYR A 94 -9.08 8.91 -10.94
C TYR A 94 -9.52 7.44 -11.12
N ASN A 95 -10.81 7.13 -10.99
CA ASN A 95 -11.35 5.78 -11.18
C ASN A 95 -11.45 5.43 -12.67
N ARG A 96 -10.31 5.29 -13.34
CA ARG A 96 -10.21 5.01 -14.78
C ARG A 96 -9.22 3.89 -15.08
N PRO A 97 -9.56 2.95 -15.96
CA PRO A 97 -8.64 1.89 -16.36
C PRO A 97 -7.29 2.43 -16.86
N GLY A 98 -6.21 1.82 -16.40
CA GLY A 98 -4.85 2.16 -16.84
C GLY A 98 -4.32 3.51 -16.39
N TYR A 99 -4.97 4.17 -15.42
CA TYR A 99 -4.59 5.52 -14.99
C TYR A 99 -3.33 5.56 -14.12
N PHE A 100 -3.09 4.52 -13.33
CA PHE A 100 -1.97 4.45 -12.40
C PHE A 100 -0.80 3.63 -12.94
N ASP A 101 0.41 4.06 -12.58
CA ASP A 101 1.64 3.30 -12.82
C ASP A 101 1.80 2.16 -11.80
N ALA A 102 1.28 2.35 -10.58
CA ALA A 102 1.36 1.35 -9.52
C ALA A 102 0.17 1.38 -8.57
N ILE A 103 -0.09 0.22 -7.95
CA ILE A 103 -0.83 0.10 -6.69
C ILE A 103 0.19 -0.18 -5.58
N LEU A 104 0.05 0.52 -4.45
CA LEU A 104 0.79 0.30 -3.22
C LEU A 104 -0.17 -0.15 -2.12
N LEU A 105 0.13 -1.30 -1.50
CA LEU A 105 -0.45 -1.72 -0.22
C LEU A 105 0.71 -1.82 0.78
N ALA A 106 0.81 -0.87 1.69
CA ALA A 106 1.86 -0.84 2.69
C ALA A 106 1.23 -0.85 4.09
N HIS A 107 1.46 -1.94 4.82
CA HIS A 107 0.85 -2.21 6.12
C HIS A 107 -0.68 -2.29 6.06
N VAL A 108 -1.19 -3.06 5.13
CA VAL A 108 -2.63 -3.31 4.91
C VAL A 108 -2.94 -4.79 4.91
N ALA A 109 -2.17 -5.60 4.17
CA ALA A 109 -2.47 -7.01 3.95
C ALA A 109 -2.45 -7.82 5.25
N GLU A 110 -1.59 -7.48 6.21
CA GLU A 110 -1.51 -8.12 7.53
C GLU A 110 -2.76 -7.94 8.40
N HIS A 111 -3.61 -6.97 8.08
CA HIS A 111 -4.89 -6.73 8.77
C HIS A 111 -6.07 -7.47 8.13
N LEU A 112 -5.84 -8.17 7.03
CA LEU A 112 -6.86 -8.86 6.23
C LEU A 112 -6.54 -10.35 6.10
N ALA A 113 -7.57 -11.17 5.90
CA ALA A 113 -7.36 -12.52 5.42
C ALA A 113 -6.82 -12.53 3.98
N GLU A 114 -6.09 -13.58 3.58
CA GLU A 114 -5.50 -13.68 2.23
C GLU A 114 -6.54 -13.46 1.12
N GLY A 115 -7.75 -14.06 1.28
CA GLY A 115 -8.85 -13.91 0.31
C GLY A 115 -9.33 -12.46 0.16
N ASP A 116 -9.43 -11.73 1.27
CA ASP A 116 -9.84 -10.33 1.28
C ASP A 116 -8.77 -9.43 0.65
N THR A 117 -7.49 -9.73 0.92
CA THR A 117 -6.36 -9.04 0.29
C THR A 117 -6.39 -9.22 -1.23
N ILE A 118 -6.64 -10.45 -1.72
CA ILE A 118 -6.80 -10.73 -3.15
C ILE A 118 -7.99 -9.94 -3.72
N GLY A 119 -9.13 -9.95 -3.03
CA GLY A 119 -10.33 -9.19 -3.43
C GLY A 119 -10.05 -7.68 -3.53
N LEU A 120 -9.36 -7.13 -2.54
CA LEU A 120 -8.97 -5.72 -2.50
C LEU A 120 -8.08 -5.34 -3.69
N ILE A 121 -7.03 -6.13 -3.96
CA ILE A 121 -6.13 -5.87 -5.09
C ILE A 121 -6.88 -5.97 -6.42
N ARG A 122 -7.71 -7.01 -6.60
CA ARG A 122 -8.50 -7.19 -7.83
C ARG A 122 -9.44 -6.03 -8.11
N ARG A 123 -10.05 -5.46 -7.07
CA ARG A 123 -10.93 -4.28 -7.17
C ARG A 123 -10.25 -3.12 -7.90
N TYR A 124 -8.96 -2.90 -7.66
CA TYR A 124 -8.22 -1.78 -8.23
C TYR A 124 -7.24 -2.16 -9.36
N SER A 125 -7.09 -3.46 -9.64
CA SER A 125 -6.10 -3.96 -10.61
C SER A 125 -6.29 -3.42 -12.03
N LEU A 126 -7.54 -3.18 -12.45
CA LEU A 126 -7.84 -2.60 -13.76
C LEU A 126 -7.37 -1.16 -13.91
N LEU A 127 -7.21 -0.44 -12.81
CA LEU A 127 -6.75 0.95 -12.80
C LEU A 127 -5.25 1.08 -13.09
N VAL A 128 -4.50 -0.03 -12.96
CA VAL A 128 -3.06 -0.06 -13.27
C VAL A 128 -2.87 -0.35 -14.76
N ARG A 129 -2.04 0.46 -15.40
CA ARG A 129 -1.68 0.28 -16.81
C ARG A 129 -0.93 -1.04 -17.06
N PRO A 130 -0.89 -1.54 -18.30
CA PRO A 130 0.04 -2.61 -18.68
C PRO A 130 1.47 -2.24 -18.28
N GLN A 131 2.27 -3.21 -17.85
CA GLN A 131 3.62 -3.02 -17.29
C GLN A 131 3.68 -2.22 -15.98
N GLY A 132 2.54 -1.83 -15.42
CA GLY A 132 2.48 -1.19 -14.11
C GLY A 132 2.76 -2.17 -12.96
N GLN A 133 2.95 -1.65 -11.77
CA GLN A 133 3.44 -2.41 -10.61
C GLN A 133 2.35 -2.63 -9.55
N LEU A 134 2.45 -3.76 -8.84
CA LEU A 134 1.89 -3.96 -7.53
C LEU A 134 3.03 -3.99 -6.51
N ILE A 135 2.96 -3.15 -5.48
CA ILE A 135 3.95 -3.09 -4.41
C ILE A 135 3.25 -3.48 -3.11
N LEU A 136 3.70 -4.57 -2.50
CA LEU A 136 3.23 -5.04 -1.20
C LEU A 136 4.35 -4.86 -0.18
N ILE A 137 4.03 -4.23 0.96
CA ILE A 137 4.96 -4.03 2.07
C ILE A 137 4.25 -4.48 3.35
N CYS A 138 4.80 -5.48 4.02
CA CYS A 138 4.26 -6.04 5.26
C CYS A 138 5.37 -6.18 6.32
N PRO A 139 5.02 -6.12 7.62
CA PRO A 139 5.96 -6.32 8.69
C PRO A 139 6.47 -7.77 8.70
N GLN A 140 7.72 -7.95 9.15
CA GLN A 140 8.25 -9.27 9.48
C GLN A 140 7.84 -9.68 10.90
N GLU A 141 8.33 -10.80 11.41
CA GLU A 141 7.82 -11.47 12.61
C GLU A 141 7.71 -10.53 13.82
N ALA A 142 8.79 -9.81 14.16
CA ALA A 142 8.78 -8.91 15.30
C ALA A 142 7.82 -7.74 15.12
N GLY A 143 7.69 -7.25 13.89
CA GLY A 143 6.73 -6.20 13.53
C GLY A 143 5.30 -6.72 13.58
N PHE A 144 5.05 -7.90 13.02
CA PHE A 144 3.73 -8.54 13.06
C PHE A 144 3.27 -8.79 14.50
N ALA A 145 4.13 -9.33 15.35
CA ALA A 145 3.82 -9.61 16.75
C ALA A 145 3.62 -8.36 17.62
N SER A 146 4.04 -7.19 17.16
CA SER A 146 3.98 -5.95 17.94
C SER A 146 2.62 -5.25 17.92
N ASP A 147 1.71 -5.64 17.02
CA ASP A 147 0.38 -5.05 16.89
C ASP A 147 -0.71 -6.14 16.95
N PRO A 148 -1.58 -6.12 17.99
CA PRO A 148 -2.64 -7.12 18.13
C PRO A 148 -3.76 -7.01 17.08
N SER A 149 -3.78 -5.97 16.26
CA SER A 149 -4.74 -5.81 15.16
C SER A 149 -4.32 -6.58 13.89
N HIS A 150 -3.13 -7.16 13.87
CA HIS A 150 -2.69 -8.01 12.78
C HIS A 150 -3.45 -9.34 12.80
N VAL A 151 -4.02 -9.71 11.67
CA VAL A 151 -4.88 -10.89 11.52
C VAL A 151 -4.11 -12.06 10.92
N GLU A 152 -3.32 -11.82 9.89
CA GLU A 152 -2.64 -12.87 9.15
C GLU A 152 -1.20 -12.49 8.80
N PHE A 153 -0.25 -13.38 9.13
CA PHE A 153 1.16 -13.16 8.82
C PHE A 153 1.43 -13.33 7.33
N MET A 154 1.94 -12.28 6.70
CA MET A 154 2.20 -12.20 5.26
C MET A 154 3.71 -12.36 4.98
N ASP A 155 4.17 -13.60 4.84
CA ASP A 155 5.54 -13.84 4.38
C ASP A 155 5.70 -13.64 2.86
N ILE A 156 6.94 -13.71 2.37
CA ILE A 156 7.26 -13.49 0.95
C ILE A 156 6.56 -14.48 0.03
N GLU A 157 6.42 -15.73 0.44
CA GLU A 157 5.80 -16.78 -0.37
C GLU A 157 4.29 -16.51 -0.52
N ARG A 158 3.65 -16.11 0.57
CA ARG A 158 2.24 -15.73 0.57
C ARG A 158 2.01 -14.47 -0.27
N LEU A 159 2.82 -13.43 -0.07
CA LEU A 159 2.76 -12.23 -0.90
C LEU A 159 2.95 -12.52 -2.38
N ALA A 160 3.85 -13.46 -2.73
CA ALA A 160 4.07 -13.88 -4.11
C ALA A 160 2.87 -14.60 -4.72
N ARG A 161 2.20 -15.48 -3.94
CA ARG A 161 0.94 -16.12 -4.36
C ARG A 161 -0.17 -15.08 -4.60
N ILE A 162 -0.36 -14.15 -3.66
CA ILE A 162 -1.35 -13.07 -3.75
C ILE A 162 -1.11 -12.25 -5.02
N ALA A 163 0.14 -11.81 -5.25
CA ALA A 163 0.50 -11.03 -6.42
C ALA A 163 0.21 -11.80 -7.74
N SER A 164 0.58 -13.08 -7.80
CA SER A 164 0.31 -13.95 -8.96
C SER A 164 -1.19 -14.10 -9.23
N HIS A 165 -1.98 -14.38 -8.17
CA HIS A 165 -3.43 -14.56 -8.28
C HIS A 165 -4.19 -13.29 -8.65
N THR A 166 -3.55 -12.12 -8.50
CA THR A 166 -4.14 -10.82 -8.83
C THR A 166 -3.66 -10.24 -10.17
N GLY A 167 -2.88 -11.03 -10.94
CA GLY A 167 -2.40 -10.65 -12.26
C GLY A 167 -1.12 -9.80 -12.25
N PHE A 168 -0.35 -9.86 -11.16
CA PHE A 168 0.93 -9.20 -11.01
C PHE A 168 2.02 -10.22 -10.65
N PRO A 169 2.47 -11.08 -11.58
CA PRO A 169 3.54 -12.03 -11.28
C PRO A 169 4.72 -11.34 -10.60
N PRO A 170 5.30 -11.98 -9.54
CA PRO A 170 6.42 -11.41 -8.80
C PRO A 170 7.63 -11.14 -9.70
N GLU A 171 8.17 -9.94 -9.60
CA GLU A 171 9.40 -9.51 -10.29
C GLU A 171 10.57 -9.47 -9.31
N ARG A 172 10.31 -8.99 -8.09
CA ARG A 172 11.35 -8.80 -7.08
C ARG A 172 10.77 -8.89 -5.67
N SER A 173 11.53 -9.50 -4.76
CA SER A 173 11.23 -9.50 -3.33
C SER A 173 12.50 -9.35 -2.51
N PHE A 174 12.40 -8.68 -1.35
CA PHE A 174 13.53 -8.47 -0.45
C PHE A 174 13.07 -8.06 0.95
N SER A 175 14.00 -8.13 1.92
CA SER A 175 13.82 -7.57 3.26
C SER A 175 14.38 -6.15 3.34
N PHE A 176 13.75 -5.29 4.13
CA PHE A 176 14.18 -3.92 4.31
C PHE A 176 13.86 -3.42 5.74
N PRO A 177 14.66 -2.57 6.38
CA PRO A 177 15.96 -2.05 5.91
C PRO A 177 17.12 -3.03 6.09
N PHE A 178 16.94 -4.09 6.84
CA PHE A 178 17.98 -5.06 7.16
C PHE A 178 17.73 -6.42 6.48
N PRO A 179 18.74 -7.32 6.46
CA PRO A 179 18.57 -8.68 5.95
C PRO A 179 17.46 -9.44 6.67
N ARG A 180 16.95 -10.51 6.04
CA ARG A 180 15.79 -11.28 6.48
C ARG A 180 15.84 -11.74 7.95
N TRP A 181 17.00 -12.13 8.44
CA TRP A 181 17.18 -12.61 9.82
C TRP A 181 16.85 -11.53 10.87
N ALA A 182 17.05 -10.25 10.53
CA ALA A 182 16.81 -9.14 11.43
C ALA A 182 15.32 -8.95 11.76
N GLY A 183 14.42 -9.44 10.90
CA GLY A 183 12.97 -9.33 11.10
C GLY A 183 12.44 -10.10 12.31
N ARG A 184 13.22 -11.04 12.84
CA ARG A 184 12.89 -11.74 14.08
C ARG A 184 13.15 -10.90 15.34
N LEU A 185 13.98 -9.87 15.22
CA LEU A 185 14.44 -9.05 16.36
C LEU A 185 14.08 -7.57 16.22
N PHE A 186 13.97 -7.07 15.00
CA PHE A 186 13.77 -5.66 14.71
C PHE A 186 12.36 -5.41 14.16
N THR A 187 11.53 -4.76 14.96
CA THR A 187 10.10 -4.51 14.70
C THR A 187 9.83 -3.77 13.39
N TYR A 188 10.77 -2.96 12.92
CA TYR A 188 10.57 -2.17 11.69
C TYR A 188 11.19 -2.82 10.45
N ASN A 189 11.54 -4.11 10.51
CA ASN A 189 11.95 -4.83 9.32
C ASN A 189 10.72 -5.31 8.54
N GLU A 190 10.75 -5.13 7.23
CA GLU A 190 9.60 -5.34 6.34
C GLU A 190 9.95 -6.36 5.25
N PHE A 191 8.95 -7.10 4.81
CA PHE A 191 8.93 -7.74 3.51
C PHE A 191 8.50 -6.72 2.47
N VAL A 192 9.20 -6.68 1.36
CA VAL A 192 8.83 -5.89 0.19
C VAL A 192 8.72 -6.83 -1.01
N LEU A 193 7.57 -6.83 -1.65
CA LEU A 193 7.35 -7.55 -2.91
C LEU A 193 6.90 -6.58 -3.97
N VAL A 194 7.48 -6.71 -5.16
CA VAL A 194 7.06 -5.99 -6.37
C VAL A 194 6.64 -7.02 -7.40
N GLY A 195 5.39 -6.95 -7.82
CA GLY A 195 4.84 -7.68 -8.96
C GLY A 195 4.63 -6.73 -10.14
N ARG A 196 4.65 -7.26 -11.35
CA ARG A 196 4.47 -6.47 -12.56
C ARG A 196 3.31 -7.00 -13.39
N LYS A 197 2.40 -6.11 -13.79
CA LYS A 197 1.31 -6.44 -14.69
C LYS A 197 1.89 -6.78 -16.07
N PRO A 198 1.50 -7.90 -16.72
CA PRO A 198 1.95 -8.22 -18.07
C PRO A 198 1.68 -7.08 -19.07
N ALA A 199 2.49 -7.01 -20.13
CA ALA A 199 2.14 -6.21 -21.28
C ALA A 199 0.78 -6.72 -21.78
N GLY A 200 -0.19 -5.82 -22.00
CA GLY A 200 -1.44 -6.23 -22.61
C GLY A 200 -1.14 -6.95 -23.91
N SER A 201 -1.66 -8.17 -24.10
CA SER A 201 -1.66 -8.79 -25.40
C SER A 201 -2.44 -7.86 -26.33
N GLY A 202 -1.74 -7.17 -27.21
CA GLY A 202 -2.39 -6.43 -28.28
C GLY A 202 -3.30 -7.43 -29.00
N ARG A 203 -4.61 -7.20 -28.96
CA ARG A 203 -5.51 -7.85 -29.92
C ARG A 203 -4.91 -7.50 -31.28
N GLN A 204 -4.30 -8.48 -31.95
CA GLN A 204 -4.16 -8.41 -33.39
C GLN A 204 -5.58 -8.19 -33.92
N ALA A 205 -5.84 -6.97 -34.36
CA ALA A 205 -7.02 -6.69 -35.14
C ALA A 205 -6.98 -7.67 -36.33
N GLY A 206 -8.00 -8.54 -36.36
CA GLY A 206 -8.11 -9.52 -37.43
C GLY A 206 -7.99 -8.86 -38.79
N GLN A 207 -7.13 -9.39 -39.63
CA GLN A 207 -7.22 -9.18 -41.04
C GLN A 207 -8.56 -9.76 -41.50
N PRO A 208 -9.38 -9.02 -42.20
CA PRO A 208 -10.52 -9.61 -42.92
C PRO A 208 -9.95 -10.39 -44.14
N GLU A 209 -10.41 -11.63 -44.30
CA GLU A 209 -10.31 -12.39 -45.54
C GLU A 209 -11.11 -11.73 -46.66
#